data_36944317c584cbd757f1b8c1540cf822
#
_entry.id   36944317c584cbd757f1b8c1540cf822
#
_cell.length_a   1.000
_cell.length_b   1.000
_cell.length_c   1.000
_cell.angle_alpha   90.00
_cell.angle_beta   90.00
_cell.angle_gamma   90.00
#
_symmetry.space_group_name_H-M   'P 1'
#
loop_
_entity.id
_entity.type
_entity.pdbx_description
1 polymer ?
#
loop_
_entity_poly.entity_id
_entity_poly.type
_entity_poly.pdbx_seq_one_letter_code
_entity_poly.pdbx_strand_id
1 'polypeptide(L)'
;MLQNTYHNPLLPGFYPDPSICRVGDDYYMVTSSFVYYPGLPIFHSKDLVHWEQVGHGIHRPEQLDYKNCETSEGLWAPSIRYHNGTYYIINTFVSAGREADRDNYIITAKNPAGPWSNPIVVKGADGIDSSLFFDDDGSLWYVGNYISPDCLYEGHHGIYLNELDPETFQFKGPRYIIWDGVKTRSKWIEAPHIYKKDGWYYLLVAEGGTFVNHSVQMARCRTIQGDYEICPRNPIVSHRHMPLLNPISVTGHADIVETQNGEWWMVLLAVRPYEGGHYNLGRETFMVPIIWAEDGWPMVDNKTGLVQTEDRLPDLPKIIYPLMPESDNFECDTLQMQWNTIHPPVKQIYSLTDRFGYLRLYTRKEVLNEICLPSFVGRRQRHKVFLVKTAMEFTPSNENEEAGIALVQDDRFHYLMILTLKNRKTFLQAYKTENGIKSLLAETEIKDVKRLYLSVQGNTINYDFYYGYTDQEMIPLIRGLKASLLSSVVNNGFTGTYIGMYTSSNHQSSTNHADFDWFNYQGE
;
A
#
# COMPACT_ATOMS: atom_id res chain seq x y z
N MET A 1 -15.15 30.08 9.55
CA MET A 1 -15.04 29.20 10.74
C MET A 1 -13.92 28.23 10.42
N LEU A 2 -12.88 28.15 11.25
CA LEU A 2 -11.84 27.12 11.10
C LEU A 2 -12.57 25.78 11.27
N GLN A 3 -12.44 24.88 10.29
CA GLN A 3 -12.95 23.52 10.43
C GLN A 3 -12.23 22.86 11.60
N ASN A 4 -12.97 22.47 12.64
CA ASN A 4 -12.46 21.74 13.80
C ASN A 4 -12.45 20.21 13.54
N THR A 5 -12.41 19.81 12.28
CA THR A 5 -12.51 18.42 11.83
C THR A 5 -11.42 18.10 10.80
N TYR A 6 -11.05 16.82 10.71
CA TYR A 6 -10.23 16.29 9.64
C TYR A 6 -11.07 15.35 8.77
N HIS A 7 -10.56 15.05 7.58
CA HIS A 7 -11.20 14.12 6.63
C HIS A 7 -10.42 12.82 6.51
N ASN A 8 -11.13 11.70 6.55
CA ASN A 8 -10.63 10.38 6.19
C ASN A 8 -10.84 10.10 4.69
N PRO A 9 -9.92 9.35 4.02
CA PRO A 9 -8.70 8.77 4.58
C PRO A 9 -7.58 9.79 4.79
N LEU A 10 -6.68 9.52 5.74
CA LEU A 10 -5.46 10.31 5.96
C LEU A 10 -4.51 10.21 4.76
N LEU A 11 -4.33 8.97 4.25
CA LEU A 11 -3.54 8.68 3.06
C LEU A 11 -4.47 8.05 2.01
N PRO A 12 -5.00 8.85 1.06
CA PRO A 12 -5.85 8.35 0.00
C PRO A 12 -5.04 7.56 -1.04
N GLY A 13 -5.65 6.48 -1.56
CA GLY A 13 -5.01 5.53 -2.45
C GLY A 13 -4.38 4.36 -1.71
N PHE A 14 -3.67 3.52 -2.43
CA PHE A 14 -3.12 2.26 -1.93
C PHE A 14 -2.00 2.47 -0.89
N TYR A 15 -2.38 2.70 0.35
CA TYR A 15 -1.53 2.78 1.54
C TYR A 15 -2.13 1.95 2.68
N PRO A 16 -2.10 0.60 2.57
CA PRO A 16 -2.71 -0.31 3.53
C PRO A 16 -1.82 -0.59 4.73
N ASP A 17 -2.41 -1.25 5.73
CA ASP A 17 -1.70 -1.86 6.85
C ASP A 17 -0.82 -0.84 7.61
N PRO A 18 -1.37 0.31 8.05
CA PRO A 18 -0.58 1.34 8.69
C PRO A 18 -0.08 0.90 10.07
N SER A 19 1.19 1.15 10.36
CA SER A 19 1.75 1.09 11.70
C SER A 19 2.40 2.41 12.06
N ILE A 20 2.25 2.86 13.32
CA ILE A 20 2.61 4.19 13.78
C ILE A 20 3.45 4.15 15.06
N CYS A 21 4.41 5.07 15.17
CA CYS A 21 5.11 5.34 16.44
C CYS A 21 5.28 6.84 16.66
N ARG A 22 5.45 7.23 17.92
CA ARG A 22 5.72 8.62 18.33
C ARG A 22 7.13 8.77 18.90
N VAL A 23 7.78 9.88 18.54
CA VAL A 23 9.10 10.27 19.06
C VAL A 23 9.05 11.74 19.46
N GLY A 24 8.87 12.01 20.75
CA GLY A 24 8.63 13.38 21.20
C GLY A 24 7.31 13.93 20.67
N ASP A 25 7.40 14.98 19.85
CA ASP A 25 6.24 15.63 19.19
C ASP A 25 6.09 15.20 17.73
N ASP A 26 6.85 14.21 17.29
CA ASP A 26 6.86 13.71 15.92
C ASP A 26 6.20 12.32 15.84
N TYR A 27 5.43 12.10 14.78
CA TYR A 27 4.78 10.82 14.49
C TYR A 27 5.32 10.27 13.19
N TYR A 28 5.59 8.98 13.18
CA TYR A 28 6.08 8.26 12.00
C TYR A 28 5.18 7.08 11.71
N MET A 29 4.81 6.92 10.44
CA MET A 29 3.93 5.86 9.98
C MET A 29 4.56 5.16 8.79
N VAL A 30 4.41 3.84 8.72
CA VAL A 30 4.82 3.00 7.59
C VAL A 30 3.61 2.21 7.09
N THR A 31 3.56 1.93 5.78
CA THR A 31 2.51 1.12 5.16
C THR A 31 3.08 0.04 4.27
N SER A 32 2.30 -0.99 3.98
CA SER A 32 2.66 -2.01 2.99
C SER A 32 2.84 -1.44 1.59
N SER A 33 3.58 -2.12 0.76
CA SER A 33 3.75 -1.74 -0.65
C SER A 33 3.78 -2.92 -1.62
N PHE A 34 3.73 -4.14 -1.14
CA PHE A 34 3.73 -5.36 -1.94
C PHE A 34 4.91 -5.39 -2.93
N VAL A 35 4.68 -5.60 -4.21
CA VAL A 35 5.76 -5.64 -5.23
C VAL A 35 6.29 -4.27 -5.62
N TYR A 36 5.62 -3.19 -5.22
CA TYR A 36 5.98 -1.84 -5.67
C TYR A 36 7.25 -1.34 -4.99
N TYR A 37 8.18 -0.86 -5.82
CA TYR A 37 9.49 -0.37 -5.38
C TYR A 37 9.70 1.11 -5.78
N PRO A 38 10.30 1.98 -4.92
CA PRO A 38 10.78 1.68 -3.56
C PRO A 38 9.62 1.27 -2.64
N GLY A 39 9.91 0.40 -1.66
CA GLY A 39 8.91 -0.22 -0.81
C GLY A 39 8.89 0.27 0.63
N LEU A 40 7.80 -0.01 1.34
CA LEU A 40 7.54 0.45 2.71
C LEU A 40 7.65 1.98 2.82
N PRO A 41 6.75 2.76 2.20
CA PRO A 41 6.79 4.21 2.29
C PRO A 41 6.61 4.67 3.75
N ILE A 42 7.42 5.64 4.16
CA ILE A 42 7.47 6.16 5.52
C ILE A 42 7.01 7.61 5.49
N PHE A 43 6.09 7.91 6.39
CA PHE A 43 5.47 9.22 6.52
C PHE A 43 5.79 9.85 7.87
N HIS A 44 5.85 11.16 7.89
CA HIS A 44 6.06 11.98 9.07
C HIS A 44 4.90 12.95 9.27
N SER A 45 4.50 13.17 10.51
CA SER A 45 3.50 14.15 10.91
C SER A 45 3.82 14.75 12.28
N LYS A 46 3.30 15.95 12.55
CA LYS A 46 3.29 16.57 13.89
C LYS A 46 1.89 16.74 14.46
N ASP A 47 0.86 16.47 13.66
CA ASP A 47 -0.53 16.67 14.05
C ASP A 47 -1.44 15.48 13.78
N LEU A 48 -0.89 14.34 13.32
CA LEU A 48 -1.58 13.10 12.95
C LEU A 48 -2.50 13.22 11.72
N VAL A 49 -2.75 14.42 11.20
CA VAL A 49 -3.68 14.69 10.09
C VAL A 49 -2.93 14.98 8.79
N HIS A 50 -1.92 15.81 8.87
CA HIS A 50 -1.12 16.19 7.72
C HIS A 50 0.18 15.39 7.71
N TRP A 51 0.41 14.68 6.61
CA TRP A 51 1.52 13.75 6.47
C TRP A 51 2.37 14.09 5.26
N GLU A 52 3.70 14.10 5.43
CA GLU A 52 4.66 14.13 4.34
C GLU A 52 5.36 12.78 4.23
N GLN A 53 5.60 12.31 3.00
CA GLN A 53 6.43 11.13 2.79
C GLN A 53 7.89 11.52 2.91
N VAL A 54 8.64 10.86 3.79
CA VAL A 54 10.04 11.20 4.09
C VAL A 54 11.04 10.17 3.57
N GLY A 55 10.59 8.98 3.17
CA GLY A 55 11.48 7.93 2.68
C GLY A 55 10.78 6.61 2.45
N HIS A 56 11.60 5.56 2.35
CA HIS A 56 11.18 4.17 2.16
C HIS A 56 12.07 3.23 2.98
N GLY A 57 11.49 2.21 3.61
CA GLY A 57 12.24 1.18 4.32
C GLY A 57 13.09 0.31 3.40
N ILE A 58 12.54 -0.03 2.23
CA ILE A 58 13.24 -0.77 1.16
C ILE A 58 13.48 0.18 -0.02
N HIS A 59 14.73 0.59 -0.20
CA HIS A 59 15.14 1.63 -1.15
C HIS A 59 16.38 1.27 -1.98
N ARG A 60 17.01 0.12 -1.72
CA ARG A 60 18.11 -0.42 -2.50
C ARG A 60 17.69 -1.76 -3.12
N PRO A 61 17.91 -1.96 -4.45
CA PRO A 61 17.46 -3.17 -5.16
C PRO A 61 18.01 -4.49 -4.58
N GLU A 62 19.17 -4.44 -3.93
CA GLU A 62 19.84 -5.61 -3.34
C GLU A 62 19.33 -5.99 -1.93
N GLN A 63 18.42 -5.22 -1.34
CA GLN A 63 17.90 -5.53 0.00
C GLN A 63 17.05 -6.81 0.02
N LEU A 64 16.26 -7.06 -1.04
CA LEU A 64 15.37 -8.22 -1.14
C LEU A 64 15.27 -8.70 -2.61
N ASP A 65 15.09 -10.01 -2.81
CA ASP A 65 14.92 -10.61 -4.15
C ASP A 65 13.44 -10.76 -4.50
N TYR A 66 12.94 -9.91 -5.40
CA TYR A 66 11.54 -9.90 -5.87
C TYR A 66 11.30 -10.78 -7.11
N LYS A 67 12.30 -11.53 -7.56
CA LYS A 67 12.30 -12.20 -8.89
C LYS A 67 11.02 -12.99 -9.20
N ASN A 68 10.40 -13.62 -8.20
CA ASN A 68 9.23 -14.47 -8.39
C ASN A 68 7.98 -13.92 -7.68
N CYS A 69 7.98 -12.65 -7.27
CA CYS A 69 6.83 -12.06 -6.58
C CYS A 69 5.71 -11.73 -7.55
N GLU A 70 4.52 -12.27 -7.30
CA GLU A 70 3.27 -11.81 -7.92
C GLU A 70 2.87 -10.42 -7.37
N THR A 71 1.95 -9.74 -8.03
CA THR A 71 1.60 -8.35 -7.66
C THR A 71 1.09 -8.22 -6.22
N SER A 72 0.39 -9.23 -5.70
CA SER A 72 -0.09 -9.26 -4.31
C SER A 72 0.87 -9.93 -3.32
N GLU A 73 2.11 -10.17 -3.72
CA GLU A 73 3.22 -10.65 -2.87
C GLU A 73 4.23 -9.52 -2.57
N GLY A 74 5.40 -9.84 -2.04
CA GLY A 74 6.44 -8.87 -1.68
C GLY A 74 6.28 -8.36 -0.25
N LEU A 75 6.23 -7.06 -0.06
CA LEU A 75 6.24 -6.38 1.24
C LEU A 75 4.83 -6.25 1.82
N TRP A 76 4.45 -7.22 2.66
CA TRP A 76 3.18 -7.22 3.36
C TRP A 76 3.22 -6.25 4.55
N ALA A 77 2.35 -6.43 5.55
CA ALA A 77 2.20 -5.49 6.65
C ALA A 77 3.50 -5.26 7.44
N PRO A 78 3.97 -4.01 7.52
CA PRO A 78 5.09 -3.62 8.38
C PRO A 78 4.60 -3.20 9.75
N SER A 79 5.48 -3.27 10.76
CA SER A 79 5.31 -2.58 12.03
C SER A 79 6.53 -1.70 12.33
N ILE A 80 6.30 -0.43 12.69
CA ILE A 80 7.35 0.52 13.07
C ILE A 80 7.36 0.76 14.56
N ARG A 81 8.55 0.75 15.18
CA ARG A 81 8.76 1.12 16.58
C ARG A 81 10.02 1.97 16.71
N TYR A 82 10.05 2.78 17.76
CA TYR A 82 11.24 3.55 18.14
C TYR A 82 11.68 3.20 19.55
N HIS A 83 12.94 2.90 19.71
CA HIS A 83 13.54 2.61 21.01
C HIS A 83 14.99 3.08 21.08
N ASN A 84 15.36 3.83 22.13
CA ASN A 84 16.72 4.26 22.42
C ASN A 84 17.48 4.86 21.22
N GLY A 85 16.84 5.83 20.50
CA GLY A 85 17.48 6.54 19.40
C GLY A 85 17.57 5.72 18.10
N THR A 86 16.79 4.63 17.99
CA THR A 86 16.76 3.76 16.80
C THR A 86 15.31 3.47 16.41
N TYR A 87 15.03 3.58 15.11
CA TYR A 87 13.80 3.12 14.50
C TYR A 87 13.97 1.67 14.05
N TYR A 88 12.94 0.87 14.27
CA TYR A 88 12.85 -0.54 13.88
C TYR A 88 11.64 -0.72 13.01
N ILE A 89 11.79 -1.36 11.86
CA ILE A 89 10.67 -1.89 11.08
C ILE A 89 10.83 -3.40 11.04
N ILE A 90 9.80 -4.12 11.44
CA ILE A 90 9.64 -5.54 11.16
C ILE A 90 8.61 -5.70 10.06
N ASN A 91 8.86 -6.60 9.12
CA ASN A 91 8.00 -6.81 7.95
C ASN A 91 8.03 -8.27 7.53
N THR A 92 6.95 -8.71 6.89
CA THR A 92 6.88 -10.02 6.23
C THR A 92 7.11 -9.84 4.75
N PHE A 93 8.13 -10.50 4.20
CA PHE A 93 8.36 -10.59 2.76
C PHE A 93 7.85 -11.93 2.24
N VAL A 94 6.94 -11.90 1.27
CA VAL A 94 6.30 -13.07 0.67
C VAL A 94 6.75 -13.19 -0.78
N SER A 95 7.19 -14.38 -1.19
CA SER A 95 7.62 -14.64 -2.57
C SER A 95 7.22 -16.04 -3.04
N ALA A 96 7.21 -16.23 -4.37
CA ALA A 96 7.04 -17.52 -5.05
C ALA A 96 5.67 -18.21 -4.90
N GLY A 97 4.57 -17.46 -4.76
CA GLY A 97 3.19 -18.01 -4.74
C GLY A 97 2.95 -18.96 -3.57
N ARG A 98 3.72 -18.86 -2.49
CA ARG A 98 3.67 -19.78 -1.37
C ARG A 98 3.55 -19.04 -0.04
N GLU A 99 2.47 -19.26 0.67
CA GLU A 99 2.43 -18.94 2.09
C GLU A 99 3.58 -19.59 2.90
N ALA A 100 4.29 -20.57 2.37
CA ALA A 100 5.42 -21.24 2.98
C ALA A 100 6.77 -20.52 2.77
N ASP A 101 6.90 -19.70 1.73
CA ASP A 101 8.14 -18.97 1.41
C ASP A 101 8.00 -17.51 1.85
N ARG A 102 7.93 -17.28 3.16
CA ARG A 102 7.88 -15.95 3.77
C ARG A 102 8.99 -15.78 4.79
N ASP A 103 9.59 -14.62 4.76
CA ASP A 103 10.60 -14.21 5.73
C ASP A 103 10.09 -13.04 6.56
N ASN A 104 10.04 -13.21 7.89
CA ASN A 104 9.90 -12.10 8.80
C ASN A 104 11.29 -11.53 9.07
N TYR A 105 11.50 -10.26 8.77
CA TYR A 105 12.80 -9.61 8.91
C TYR A 105 12.71 -8.25 9.60
N ILE A 106 13.80 -7.81 10.20
CA ILE A 106 13.94 -6.52 10.86
C ILE A 106 14.94 -5.67 10.09
N ILE A 107 14.61 -4.39 9.87
CA ILE A 107 15.53 -3.34 9.43
C ILE A 107 15.54 -2.21 10.46
N THR A 108 16.68 -1.51 10.56
CA THR A 108 16.88 -0.43 11.52
C THR A 108 17.42 0.83 10.87
N ALA A 109 17.11 1.98 11.46
CA ALA A 109 17.68 3.28 11.07
C ALA A 109 17.80 4.23 12.27
N LYS A 110 18.75 5.16 12.19
CA LYS A 110 18.85 6.30 13.14
C LYS A 110 18.00 7.49 12.71
N ASN A 111 17.70 7.57 11.40
CA ASN A 111 16.84 8.58 10.80
C ASN A 111 15.68 7.85 10.09
N PRO A 112 14.42 8.21 10.33
CA PRO A 112 13.28 7.56 9.67
C PRO A 112 13.27 7.74 8.15
N ALA A 113 13.87 8.80 7.63
CA ALA A 113 14.09 8.98 6.19
C ALA A 113 15.13 8.00 5.61
N GLY A 114 15.87 7.29 6.44
CA GLY A 114 16.94 6.36 6.08
C GLY A 114 18.35 6.96 6.20
N PRO A 115 19.38 6.27 5.71
CA PRO A 115 19.29 4.94 5.10
C PRO A 115 18.92 3.85 6.11
N TRP A 116 18.07 2.92 5.69
CA TRP A 116 17.72 1.73 6.47
C TRP A 116 18.74 0.61 6.26
N SER A 117 18.95 -0.21 7.28
CA SER A 117 19.88 -1.35 7.24
C SER A 117 19.47 -2.39 6.19
N ASN A 118 20.34 -3.37 5.92
CA ASN A 118 19.93 -4.59 5.26
C ASN A 118 18.98 -5.40 6.16
N PRO A 119 18.05 -6.19 5.58
CA PRO A 119 17.17 -7.06 6.33
C PRO A 119 17.92 -8.11 7.15
N ILE A 120 17.50 -8.29 8.40
CA ILE A 120 17.95 -9.36 9.30
C ILE A 120 16.77 -10.29 9.50
N VAL A 121 16.81 -11.48 8.89
CA VAL A 121 15.74 -12.48 9.00
C VAL A 121 15.68 -13.02 10.43
N VAL A 122 14.48 -13.05 11.00
CA VAL A 122 14.19 -13.66 12.29
C VAL A 122 13.94 -15.15 12.08
N LYS A 123 14.95 -15.98 12.29
CA LYS A 123 14.89 -17.41 12.01
C LYS A 123 13.84 -18.12 12.85
N GLY A 124 12.98 -18.92 12.21
CA GLY A 124 11.92 -19.67 12.87
C GLY A 124 10.69 -18.83 13.25
N ALA A 125 10.60 -17.59 12.74
CA ALA A 125 9.41 -16.78 12.83
C ALA A 125 8.36 -17.31 11.86
N ASP A 126 7.20 -17.72 12.38
CA ASP A 126 6.06 -18.14 11.59
C ASP A 126 5.11 -16.95 11.34
N GLY A 127 4.17 -17.15 10.41
CA GLY A 127 3.06 -16.25 10.19
C GLY A 127 3.44 -14.96 9.47
N ILE A 128 2.55 -13.98 9.63
CA ILE A 128 2.63 -12.67 8.96
C ILE A 128 2.37 -11.55 9.99
N ASP A 129 2.48 -10.29 9.55
CA ASP A 129 2.04 -9.09 10.26
C ASP A 129 2.65 -8.94 11.67
N SER A 130 3.90 -9.34 11.80
CA SER A 130 4.58 -9.32 13.10
C SER A 130 4.86 -7.90 13.60
N SER A 131 4.94 -7.75 14.93
CA SER A 131 5.34 -6.52 15.58
C SER A 131 6.43 -6.74 16.63
N LEU A 132 7.06 -5.64 17.05
CA LEU A 132 8.03 -5.61 18.13
C LEU A 132 7.46 -4.89 19.34
N PHE A 133 7.78 -5.38 20.53
CA PHE A 133 7.47 -4.71 21.79
C PHE A 133 8.72 -4.62 22.66
N PHE A 134 9.10 -3.40 23.03
CA PHE A 134 10.18 -3.11 23.97
C PHE A 134 9.58 -2.89 25.35
N ASP A 135 9.85 -3.79 26.30
CA ASP A 135 9.32 -3.66 27.66
C ASP A 135 10.24 -2.82 28.56
N ASP A 136 9.69 -2.33 29.66
CA ASP A 136 10.38 -1.47 30.64
C ASP A 136 11.55 -2.18 31.37
N ASP A 137 11.54 -3.51 31.41
CA ASP A 137 12.63 -4.32 31.98
C ASP A 137 13.82 -4.51 31.03
N GLY A 138 13.73 -3.95 29.81
CA GLY A 138 14.75 -4.04 28.78
C GLY A 138 14.61 -5.26 27.87
N SER A 139 13.60 -6.10 28.07
CA SER A 139 13.31 -7.22 27.16
C SER A 139 12.73 -6.73 25.84
N LEU A 140 13.10 -7.41 24.75
CA LEU A 140 12.55 -7.20 23.41
C LEU A 140 11.72 -8.42 23.03
N TRP A 141 10.47 -8.18 22.64
CA TRP A 141 9.51 -9.22 22.28
C TRP A 141 9.10 -9.12 20.83
N TYR A 142 9.09 -10.28 20.18
CA TYR A 142 8.45 -10.51 18.89
C TYR A 142 7.02 -11.00 19.13
N VAL A 143 6.06 -10.40 18.45
CA VAL A 143 4.66 -10.80 18.47
C VAL A 143 4.24 -11.13 17.05
N GLY A 144 3.75 -12.34 16.80
CA GLY A 144 3.37 -12.78 15.47
C GLY A 144 2.13 -13.66 15.49
N ASN A 145 1.51 -13.86 14.33
CA ASN A 145 0.46 -14.84 14.19
C ASN A 145 1.02 -16.21 13.79
N TYR A 146 0.23 -17.25 13.93
CA TYR A 146 0.53 -18.59 13.45
C TYR A 146 -0.75 -19.30 13.00
N ILE A 147 -0.62 -20.23 12.06
CA ILE A 147 -1.69 -21.13 11.70
C ILE A 147 -1.70 -22.26 12.73
N SER A 148 -2.85 -22.50 13.37
CA SER A 148 -2.96 -23.56 14.36
C SER A 148 -2.74 -24.93 13.71
N PRO A 149 -1.81 -25.75 14.24
CA PRO A 149 -1.57 -27.09 13.69
C PRO A 149 -2.79 -28.01 13.84
N ASP A 150 -3.65 -27.77 14.84
CA ASP A 150 -4.86 -28.55 15.06
C ASP A 150 -6.01 -28.17 14.11
N CYS A 151 -5.94 -26.99 13.46
CA CYS A 151 -6.85 -26.46 12.45
C CYS A 151 -8.32 -26.91 12.61
N LEU A 152 -8.96 -26.53 13.72
CA LEU A 152 -10.32 -26.95 14.06
C LEU A 152 -11.41 -26.36 13.14
N TYR A 153 -11.08 -25.29 12.40
CA TYR A 153 -11.93 -24.62 11.42
C TYR A 153 -11.07 -23.79 10.45
N GLU A 154 -11.60 -23.46 9.28
CA GLU A 154 -10.94 -22.62 8.30
C GLU A 154 -10.56 -21.26 8.90
N GLY A 155 -9.29 -20.86 8.78
CA GLY A 155 -8.78 -19.60 9.35
C GLY A 155 -8.54 -19.68 10.86
N HIS A 156 -8.35 -20.88 11.42
CA HIS A 156 -7.94 -21.06 12.81
C HIS A 156 -6.49 -20.62 12.98
N HIS A 157 -6.30 -19.35 13.33
CA HIS A 157 -5.03 -18.73 13.65
C HIS A 157 -4.95 -18.39 15.14
N GLY A 158 -3.76 -18.14 15.62
CA GLY A 158 -3.50 -17.64 16.96
C GLY A 158 -2.33 -16.64 16.96
N ILE A 159 -2.10 -16.05 18.14
CA ILE A 159 -0.99 -15.12 18.36
C ILE A 159 0.01 -15.73 19.33
N TYR A 160 1.27 -15.64 18.98
CA TYR A 160 2.38 -16.07 19.82
C TYR A 160 3.35 -14.95 20.13
N LEU A 161 4.09 -15.15 21.19
CA LEU A 161 5.11 -14.27 21.72
C LEU A 161 6.43 -15.04 21.86
N ASN A 162 7.52 -14.46 21.40
CA ASN A 162 8.88 -14.92 21.66
C ASN A 162 9.76 -13.76 22.11
N GLU A 163 10.62 -13.99 23.06
CA GLU A 163 11.67 -13.02 23.39
C GLU A 163 12.76 -13.03 22.31
N LEU A 164 13.22 -11.84 21.91
CA LEU A 164 14.33 -11.64 20.98
C LEU A 164 15.60 -11.22 21.72
N ASP A 165 16.73 -11.68 21.26
CA ASP A 165 18.01 -11.10 21.57
C ASP A 165 18.13 -9.74 20.84
N PRO A 166 18.35 -8.62 21.56
CA PRO A 166 18.34 -7.28 20.95
C PRO A 166 19.55 -6.98 20.05
N GLU A 167 20.61 -7.78 20.12
CA GLU A 167 21.82 -7.61 19.28
C GLU A 167 21.70 -8.39 17.97
N THR A 168 21.16 -9.60 18.04
CA THR A 168 21.09 -10.53 16.90
C THR A 168 19.71 -10.59 16.24
N PHE A 169 18.65 -10.13 16.92
CA PHE A 169 17.25 -10.28 16.55
C PHE A 169 16.83 -11.74 16.33
N GLN A 170 17.45 -12.66 17.04
CA GLN A 170 17.07 -14.07 17.01
C GLN A 170 16.30 -14.44 18.26
N PHE A 171 15.41 -15.44 18.14
CA PHE A 171 14.64 -15.94 19.28
C PHE A 171 15.54 -16.50 20.38
N LYS A 172 15.20 -16.15 21.62
CA LYS A 172 15.71 -16.77 22.84
C LYS A 172 14.54 -17.22 23.72
N GLY A 173 14.71 -18.35 24.39
CA GLY A 173 13.66 -18.90 25.26
C GLY A 173 12.49 -19.55 24.49
N PRO A 174 11.41 -19.91 25.19
CA PRO A 174 10.27 -20.62 24.64
C PRO A 174 9.30 -19.67 23.88
N ARG A 175 8.48 -20.27 23.02
CA ARG A 175 7.32 -19.61 22.42
C ARG A 175 6.13 -19.69 23.40
N TYR A 176 5.43 -18.57 23.57
CA TYR A 176 4.21 -18.47 24.36
C TYR A 176 3.01 -18.21 23.45
N ILE A 177 1.98 -19.04 23.53
CA ILE A 177 0.71 -18.76 22.85
C ILE A 177 -0.12 -17.87 23.75
N ILE A 178 -0.37 -16.64 23.34
CA ILE A 178 -1.05 -15.62 24.15
C ILE A 178 -2.51 -15.40 23.74
N TRP A 179 -2.88 -15.79 22.52
CA TRP A 179 -4.26 -15.82 22.05
C TRP A 179 -4.43 -16.99 21.08
N ASP A 180 -5.37 -17.87 21.41
CA ASP A 180 -5.85 -18.89 20.48
C ASP A 180 -7.23 -18.49 19.97
N GLY A 181 -7.42 -18.50 18.64
CA GLY A 181 -8.68 -18.16 17.98
C GLY A 181 -9.89 -18.96 18.43
N VAL A 182 -9.68 -20.14 19.03
CA VAL A 182 -10.75 -20.99 19.57
C VAL A 182 -11.59 -20.28 20.65
N LYS A 183 -10.97 -19.46 21.50
CA LYS A 183 -11.68 -18.71 22.57
C LYS A 183 -12.81 -17.83 22.02
N THR A 184 -12.63 -17.27 20.85
CA THR A 184 -13.58 -16.34 20.21
C THR A 184 -14.22 -16.90 18.95
N ARG A 185 -13.77 -18.08 18.49
CA ARG A 185 -14.07 -18.66 17.16
C ARG A 185 -13.79 -17.69 16.02
N SER A 186 -12.80 -16.83 16.22
CA SER A 186 -12.37 -15.83 15.23
C SER A 186 -11.61 -16.49 14.10
N LYS A 187 -11.80 -15.99 12.87
CA LYS A 187 -11.04 -16.39 11.69
C LYS A 187 -9.93 -15.40 11.42
N TRP A 188 -8.76 -15.92 10.99
CA TRP A 188 -7.62 -15.13 10.52
C TRP A 188 -7.24 -14.01 11.50
N ILE A 189 -6.92 -14.40 12.75
CA ILE A 189 -6.37 -13.46 13.72
C ILE A 189 -4.95 -13.14 13.30
N GLU A 190 -4.67 -11.83 13.09
CA GLU A 190 -3.41 -11.32 12.55
C GLU A 190 -3.11 -9.91 13.08
N ALA A 191 -2.03 -9.27 12.61
CA ALA A 191 -1.63 -7.91 12.96
C ALA A 191 -1.56 -7.64 14.48
N PRO A 192 -0.82 -8.45 15.25
CA PRO A 192 -0.77 -8.27 16.69
C PRO A 192 0.15 -7.10 17.08
N HIS A 193 -0.34 -6.21 17.97
CA HIS A 193 0.45 -5.18 18.62
C HIS A 193 0.25 -5.22 20.13
N ILE A 194 1.33 -5.08 20.90
CA ILE A 194 1.29 -5.01 22.36
C ILE A 194 1.54 -3.56 22.82
N TYR A 195 0.75 -3.12 23.80
CA TYR A 195 0.88 -1.84 24.48
C TYR A 195 0.85 -2.05 25.99
N LYS A 196 1.55 -1.20 26.73
CA LYS A 196 1.55 -1.24 28.18
C LYS A 196 0.91 0.02 28.74
N LYS A 197 -0.14 -0.15 29.56
CA LYS A 197 -0.86 0.96 30.18
C LYS A 197 -1.42 0.54 31.53
N ASP A 198 -1.19 1.36 32.56
CA ASP A 198 -1.74 1.19 33.91
C ASP A 198 -1.51 -0.23 34.49
N GLY A 199 -0.32 -0.79 34.21
CA GLY A 199 0.09 -2.13 34.65
C GLY A 199 -0.60 -3.29 33.96
N TRP A 200 -1.23 -3.05 32.78
CA TRP A 200 -1.75 -4.05 31.87
C TRP A 200 -0.93 -4.07 30.57
N TYR A 201 -0.79 -5.27 30.00
CA TYR A 201 -0.40 -5.48 28.61
C TYR A 201 -1.67 -5.66 27.79
N TYR A 202 -1.86 -4.80 26.82
CA TYR A 202 -2.98 -4.85 25.87
C TYR A 202 -2.48 -5.43 24.55
N LEU A 203 -3.18 -6.42 24.04
CA LEU A 203 -2.95 -7.04 22.74
C LEU A 203 -4.05 -6.59 21.78
N LEU A 204 -3.69 -5.80 20.79
CA LEU A 204 -4.54 -5.40 19.66
C LEU A 204 -4.32 -6.40 18.52
N VAL A 205 -5.39 -6.84 17.85
CA VAL A 205 -5.32 -7.76 16.69
C VAL A 205 -6.37 -7.40 15.65
N ALA A 206 -6.12 -7.79 14.40
CA ALA A 206 -7.13 -7.86 13.36
C ALA A 206 -7.80 -9.23 13.33
N GLU A 207 -9.02 -9.29 12.82
CA GLU A 207 -9.81 -10.51 12.68
C GLU A 207 -10.74 -10.42 11.47
N GLY A 208 -11.06 -11.57 10.87
CA GLY A 208 -12.06 -11.70 9.82
C GLY A 208 -11.52 -11.59 8.40
N GLY A 209 -10.19 -11.45 8.25
CA GLY A 209 -9.51 -11.24 6.97
C GLY A 209 -9.81 -9.88 6.36
N THR A 210 -9.01 -9.45 5.40
CA THR A 210 -9.07 -8.09 4.82
C THR A 210 -10.22 -7.89 3.81
N PHE A 211 -11.43 -8.29 4.20
CA PHE A 211 -12.68 -8.17 3.43
C PHE A 211 -13.81 -7.61 4.32
N VAL A 212 -15.07 -7.80 3.95
CA VAL A 212 -16.24 -7.22 4.63
C VAL A 212 -16.36 -7.59 6.12
N ASN A 213 -15.78 -8.71 6.55
CA ASN A 213 -15.80 -9.16 7.94
C ASN A 213 -14.66 -8.60 8.79
N HIS A 214 -13.76 -7.83 8.19
CA HIS A 214 -12.58 -7.28 8.87
C HIS A 214 -12.96 -6.45 10.09
N SER A 215 -12.19 -6.59 11.15
CA SER A 215 -12.45 -5.91 12.42
C SER A 215 -11.20 -5.80 13.27
N VAL A 216 -11.26 -4.92 14.27
CA VAL A 216 -10.21 -4.73 15.29
C VAL A 216 -10.70 -5.31 16.62
N GLN A 217 -9.89 -6.17 17.23
CA GLN A 217 -10.16 -6.75 18.53
C GLN A 217 -9.04 -6.44 19.53
N MET A 218 -9.35 -6.54 20.82
CA MET A 218 -8.39 -6.33 21.88
C MET A 218 -8.56 -7.35 23.02
N ALA A 219 -7.43 -7.68 23.64
CA ALA A 219 -7.35 -8.44 24.86
C ALA A 219 -6.32 -7.81 25.81
N ARG A 220 -6.28 -8.18 27.08
CA ARG A 220 -5.29 -7.69 28.05
C ARG A 220 -4.87 -8.74 29.06
N CYS A 221 -3.67 -8.58 29.62
CA CYS A 221 -3.16 -9.40 30.70
C CYS A 221 -2.28 -8.58 31.65
N ARG A 222 -2.09 -9.05 32.90
CA ARG A 222 -1.17 -8.42 33.86
C ARG A 222 0.29 -8.83 33.65
N THR A 223 0.53 -9.92 32.95
CA THR A 223 1.85 -10.40 32.57
C THR A 223 1.90 -10.63 31.08
N ILE A 224 3.03 -10.31 30.44
CA ILE A 224 3.12 -10.34 28.98
C ILE A 224 2.92 -11.76 28.39
N GLN A 225 3.34 -12.81 29.12
CA GLN A 225 3.17 -14.23 28.71
C GLN A 225 1.88 -14.88 29.25
N GLY A 226 1.02 -14.11 29.94
CA GLY A 226 -0.14 -14.65 30.64
C GLY A 226 -1.33 -14.99 29.75
N ASP A 227 -2.41 -15.40 30.39
CA ASP A 227 -3.70 -15.67 29.74
C ASP A 227 -4.46 -14.35 29.55
N TYR A 228 -4.58 -13.90 28.31
CA TYR A 228 -5.19 -12.62 27.96
C TYR A 228 -6.71 -12.68 28.09
N GLU A 229 -7.27 -11.77 28.87
CA GLU A 229 -8.70 -11.49 29.01
C GLU A 229 -9.21 -10.79 27.75
N ILE A 230 -10.24 -11.35 27.12
CA ILE A 230 -10.85 -10.80 25.89
C ILE A 230 -11.71 -9.57 26.24
N CYS A 231 -11.58 -8.50 25.47
CA CYS A 231 -12.42 -7.32 25.64
C CYS A 231 -13.90 -7.68 25.43
N PRO A 232 -14.78 -7.38 26.39
CA PRO A 232 -16.21 -7.71 26.28
C PRO A 232 -16.93 -6.90 25.19
N ARG A 233 -16.29 -5.83 24.67
CA ARG A 233 -16.82 -4.98 23.59
C ARG A 233 -16.31 -5.35 22.21
N ASN A 234 -15.53 -6.44 22.08
CA ASN A 234 -15.02 -6.85 20.78
C ASN A 234 -16.14 -7.15 19.77
N PRO A 235 -15.97 -6.75 18.50
CA PRO A 235 -14.86 -5.95 17.98
C PRO A 235 -14.97 -4.48 18.40
N ILE A 236 -13.83 -3.85 18.77
CA ILE A 236 -13.79 -2.43 19.15
C ILE A 236 -13.94 -1.49 17.96
N VAL A 237 -13.62 -1.96 16.75
CA VAL A 237 -13.92 -1.31 15.47
C VAL A 237 -14.36 -2.35 14.46
N SER A 238 -15.50 -2.14 13.80
CA SER A 238 -15.95 -2.97 12.68
C SER A 238 -17.08 -2.28 11.91
N HIS A 239 -17.05 -2.40 10.58
CA HIS A 239 -18.13 -2.00 9.67
C HIS A 239 -18.86 -3.20 9.03
N ARG A 240 -18.57 -4.45 9.45
CA ARG A 240 -19.14 -5.67 8.87
C ARG A 240 -20.67 -5.77 8.89
N HIS A 241 -21.33 -5.00 9.75
CA HIS A 241 -22.79 -4.93 9.85
C HIS A 241 -23.41 -3.78 9.04
N MET A 242 -22.57 -2.98 8.35
CA MET A 242 -23.02 -1.85 7.55
C MET A 242 -23.45 -2.29 6.14
N PRO A 243 -24.31 -1.53 5.45
CA PRO A 243 -24.66 -1.78 4.06
C PRO A 243 -23.43 -1.74 3.14
N LEU A 244 -23.44 -2.51 2.04
CA LEU A 244 -22.36 -2.55 1.05
C LEU A 244 -22.00 -1.17 0.43
N LEU A 245 -22.95 -0.24 0.41
CA LEU A 245 -22.75 1.13 -0.08
C LEU A 245 -22.37 2.11 1.03
N ASN A 246 -22.04 1.63 2.23
CA ASN A 246 -21.49 2.50 3.26
C ASN A 246 -20.20 3.17 2.71
N PRO A 247 -20.01 4.49 2.93
CA PRO A 247 -18.85 5.21 2.39
C PRO A 247 -17.50 4.60 2.77
N ILE A 248 -17.43 3.92 3.91
CA ILE A 248 -16.24 3.26 4.46
C ILE A 248 -16.59 1.81 4.81
N SER A 249 -15.75 0.86 4.42
CA SER A 249 -15.92 -0.57 4.69
C SER A 249 -14.58 -1.25 4.94
N VAL A 250 -14.59 -2.54 5.32
CA VAL A 250 -13.37 -3.35 5.50
C VAL A 250 -12.42 -2.79 6.58
N THR A 251 -12.96 -2.22 7.65
CA THR A 251 -12.16 -1.59 8.72
C THR A 251 -11.44 -2.60 9.59
N GLY A 252 -10.12 -2.51 9.70
CA GLY A 252 -9.30 -3.42 10.52
C GLY A 252 -7.81 -3.10 10.40
N HIS A 253 -6.96 -4.03 10.83
CA HIS A 253 -5.49 -3.92 10.80
C HIS A 253 -5.01 -2.59 11.38
N ALA A 254 -5.20 -2.42 12.67
CA ALA A 254 -4.98 -1.16 13.37
C ALA A 254 -3.71 -1.13 14.20
N ASP A 255 -3.15 0.06 14.37
CA ASP A 255 -2.13 0.38 15.37
C ASP A 255 -2.58 1.63 16.15
N ILE A 256 -2.19 1.78 17.42
CA ILE A 256 -2.59 2.90 18.26
C ILE A 256 -1.39 3.70 18.78
N VAL A 257 -1.62 4.99 18.97
CA VAL A 257 -0.59 5.90 19.47
C VAL A 257 -1.15 6.85 20.52
N GLU A 258 -0.37 7.11 21.56
CA GLU A 258 -0.63 8.16 22.53
C GLU A 258 0.07 9.45 22.11
N THR A 259 -0.67 10.56 22.10
CA THR A 259 -0.10 11.89 21.84
C THR A 259 0.68 12.41 23.04
N GLN A 260 1.49 13.47 22.84
CA GLN A 260 2.16 14.18 23.92
C GLN A 260 1.19 14.81 24.94
N ASN A 261 -0.07 15.01 24.54
CA ASN A 261 -1.14 15.57 25.38
C ASN A 261 -1.98 14.48 26.07
N GLY A 262 -1.64 13.18 25.89
CA GLY A 262 -2.34 12.05 26.48
C GLY A 262 -3.62 11.61 25.77
N GLU A 263 -3.93 12.17 24.59
CA GLU A 263 -4.98 11.64 23.74
C GLU A 263 -4.51 10.34 23.05
N TRP A 264 -5.44 9.45 22.76
CA TRP A 264 -5.15 8.21 22.04
C TRP A 264 -5.86 8.19 20.69
N TRP A 265 -5.13 7.73 19.68
CA TRP A 265 -5.58 7.65 18.30
C TRP A 265 -5.26 6.30 17.71
N MET A 266 -6.16 5.81 16.87
CA MET A 266 -6.00 4.56 16.13
C MET A 266 -5.87 4.89 14.65
N VAL A 267 -4.79 4.43 14.01
CA VAL A 267 -4.69 4.32 12.56
C VAL A 267 -5.10 2.92 12.14
N LEU A 268 -5.76 2.78 11.00
CA LEU A 268 -6.27 1.49 10.53
C LEU A 268 -6.45 1.53 9.01
N LEU A 269 -6.54 0.37 8.38
CA LEU A 269 -6.95 0.31 6.99
C LEU A 269 -8.47 0.30 6.85
N ALA A 270 -8.95 0.86 5.74
CA ALA A 270 -10.32 0.69 5.25
C ALA A 270 -10.37 0.93 3.73
N VAL A 271 -11.53 0.73 3.13
CA VAL A 271 -11.79 1.00 1.71
C VAL A 271 -12.96 1.94 1.54
N ARG A 272 -12.99 2.67 0.42
CA ARG A 272 -14.12 3.50 0.00
C ARG A 272 -14.85 2.85 -1.18
N PRO A 273 -15.81 1.95 -0.94
CA PRO A 273 -16.48 1.24 -2.03
C PRO A 273 -17.38 2.15 -2.86
N TYR A 274 -17.75 1.66 -4.04
CA TYR A 274 -18.78 2.21 -4.91
C TYR A 274 -19.72 1.09 -5.35
N GLU A 275 -20.65 1.34 -6.29
CA GLU A 275 -21.67 0.42 -6.75
C GLU A 275 -21.16 -1.04 -6.90
N GLY A 276 -21.89 -1.98 -6.31
CA GLY A 276 -21.50 -3.39 -6.27
C GLY A 276 -20.44 -3.75 -5.21
N GLY A 277 -20.06 -2.82 -4.34
CA GLY A 277 -19.02 -3.03 -3.32
C GLY A 277 -17.59 -3.01 -3.87
N HIS A 278 -17.42 -2.55 -5.12
CA HIS A 278 -16.11 -2.44 -5.76
C HIS A 278 -15.28 -1.28 -5.18
N TYR A 279 -13.96 -1.46 -5.12
CA TYR A 279 -12.99 -0.43 -4.75
C TYR A 279 -11.68 -0.67 -5.50
N ASN A 280 -11.24 0.32 -6.26
CA ASN A 280 -10.01 0.27 -7.07
C ASN A 280 -8.89 1.17 -6.54
N LEU A 281 -9.15 1.98 -5.49
CA LEU A 281 -8.12 2.72 -4.79
C LEU A 281 -7.24 1.82 -3.90
N GLY A 282 -7.66 0.57 -3.70
CA GLY A 282 -7.07 -0.34 -2.73
C GLY A 282 -7.52 -0.03 -1.30
N ARG A 283 -6.82 -0.62 -0.34
CA ARG A 283 -6.97 -0.33 1.08
C ARG A 283 -6.19 0.94 1.39
N GLU A 284 -6.83 1.87 2.07
CA GLU A 284 -6.32 3.22 2.36
C GLU A 284 -6.12 3.38 3.87
N THR A 285 -5.32 4.34 4.32
CA THR A 285 -5.11 4.61 5.75
C THR A 285 -6.14 5.61 6.29
N PHE A 286 -6.83 5.20 7.35
CA PHE A 286 -7.82 5.98 8.09
C PHE A 286 -7.39 6.19 9.55
N MET A 287 -8.08 7.07 10.26
CA MET A 287 -7.84 7.34 11.67
C MET A 287 -9.16 7.53 12.42
N VAL A 288 -9.17 7.15 13.72
CA VAL A 288 -10.26 7.44 14.65
C VAL A 288 -9.70 7.80 16.03
N PRO A 289 -10.39 8.68 16.78
CA PRO A 289 -10.05 8.95 18.17
C PRO A 289 -10.44 7.77 19.07
N ILE A 290 -9.64 7.51 20.11
CA ILE A 290 -9.91 6.49 21.11
C ILE A 290 -9.95 7.10 22.52
N ILE A 291 -10.83 6.60 23.35
CA ILE A 291 -10.86 6.86 24.79
C ILE A 291 -10.75 5.54 25.55
N TRP A 292 -10.07 5.57 26.69
CA TRP A 292 -10.05 4.47 27.67
C TRP A 292 -11.21 4.66 28.64
N ALA A 293 -12.16 3.72 28.63
CA ALA A 293 -13.31 3.73 29.53
C ALA A 293 -12.90 3.47 30.99
N GLU A 294 -13.79 3.72 31.95
CA GLU A 294 -13.51 3.54 33.40
C GLU A 294 -13.09 2.11 33.76
N ASP A 295 -13.53 1.11 33.01
CA ASP A 295 -13.14 -0.30 33.19
C ASP A 295 -11.78 -0.64 32.55
N GLY A 296 -11.09 0.36 31.98
CA GLY A 296 -9.77 0.26 31.38
C GLY A 296 -9.76 -0.35 29.96
N TRP A 297 -10.90 -0.49 29.29
CA TRP A 297 -10.94 -0.92 27.90
C TRP A 297 -11.06 0.25 26.93
N PRO A 298 -10.41 0.21 25.74
CA PRO A 298 -10.56 1.27 24.76
C PRO A 298 -11.88 1.16 24.00
N MET A 299 -12.33 2.31 23.50
CA MET A 299 -13.46 2.44 22.60
C MET A 299 -13.27 3.65 21.69
N VAL A 300 -13.91 3.66 20.53
CA VAL A 300 -13.89 4.81 19.62
C VAL A 300 -14.56 5.99 20.28
N ASP A 301 -13.88 7.13 20.34
CA ASP A 301 -14.30 8.37 21.00
C ASP A 301 -15.06 9.30 20.03
N ASN A 302 -16.13 8.79 19.46
CA ASN A 302 -17.08 9.60 18.71
C ASN A 302 -18.52 9.09 18.96
N LYS A 303 -19.51 9.87 18.56
CA LYS A 303 -20.91 9.55 18.85
C LYS A 303 -21.43 8.25 18.25
N THR A 304 -20.72 7.70 17.27
CA THR A 304 -21.17 6.57 16.45
C THR A 304 -20.47 5.27 16.78
N GLY A 305 -19.27 5.33 17.35
CA GLY A 305 -18.39 4.16 17.53
C GLY A 305 -17.83 3.60 16.22
N LEU A 306 -17.94 4.34 15.11
CA LEU A 306 -17.57 3.92 13.77
C LEU A 306 -16.47 4.82 13.20
N VAL A 307 -15.75 4.34 12.19
CA VAL A 307 -14.86 5.16 11.35
C VAL A 307 -15.72 6.10 10.50
N GLN A 308 -15.51 7.40 10.63
CA GLN A 308 -16.26 8.43 9.92
C GLN A 308 -15.44 9.01 8.77
N THR A 309 -16.14 9.57 7.76
CA THR A 309 -15.50 10.37 6.70
C THR A 309 -14.93 11.68 7.23
N GLU A 310 -15.46 12.15 8.33
CA GLU A 310 -15.05 13.39 9.00
C GLU A 310 -15.13 13.19 10.52
N ASP A 311 -14.08 13.57 11.26
CA ASP A 311 -14.03 13.44 12.71
C ASP A 311 -13.29 14.63 13.35
N ARG A 312 -13.31 14.75 14.69
CA ARG A 312 -12.64 15.84 15.43
C ARG A 312 -11.12 15.83 15.20
N LEU A 313 -10.52 17.01 15.16
CA LEU A 313 -9.04 17.12 15.13
C LEU A 313 -8.43 16.65 16.46
N PRO A 314 -7.20 16.07 16.42
CA PRO A 314 -6.34 15.95 17.59
C PRO A 314 -6.06 17.31 18.24
N ASP A 315 -5.92 17.34 19.57
CA ASP A 315 -5.46 18.55 20.28
C ASP A 315 -3.94 18.73 20.10
N LEU A 316 -3.54 19.00 18.87
CA LEU A 316 -2.15 19.15 18.45
C LEU A 316 -2.00 20.41 17.59
N PRO A 317 -0.80 21.04 17.59
CA PRO A 317 -0.52 22.16 16.72
C PRO A 317 -0.63 21.78 15.24
N LYS A 318 -1.50 22.43 14.50
CA LYS A 318 -1.68 22.18 13.06
C LYS A 318 -0.41 22.53 12.28
N ILE A 319 0.16 21.56 11.59
CA ILE A 319 1.29 21.71 10.67
C ILE A 319 0.86 21.24 9.28
N ILE A 320 0.98 22.09 8.28
CA ILE A 320 0.64 21.74 6.90
C ILE A 320 1.93 21.52 6.13
N TYR A 321 2.10 20.31 5.60
CA TYR A 321 3.17 19.96 4.69
C TYR A 321 2.78 20.24 3.24
N PRO A 322 3.75 20.41 2.33
CA PRO A 322 3.46 20.48 0.90
C PRO A 322 2.69 19.24 0.45
N LEU A 323 1.64 19.45 -0.31
CA LEU A 323 0.91 18.32 -0.91
C LEU A 323 1.81 17.58 -1.90
N MET A 324 1.54 16.29 -2.07
CA MET A 324 2.20 15.50 -3.12
C MET A 324 1.99 16.18 -4.47
N PRO A 325 3.05 16.41 -5.26
CA PRO A 325 2.95 17.13 -6.52
C PRO A 325 1.94 16.50 -7.49
N GLU A 326 1.09 17.34 -8.06
CA GLU A 326 0.18 16.93 -9.14
C GLU A 326 0.94 16.68 -10.43
N SER A 327 1.95 17.48 -10.71
CA SER A 327 2.76 17.43 -11.94
C SER A 327 4.20 17.03 -11.63
N ASP A 328 4.81 16.31 -12.56
CA ASP A 328 6.25 16.06 -12.61
C ASP A 328 6.74 16.33 -14.04
N ASN A 329 7.71 17.23 -14.18
CA ASN A 329 8.35 17.59 -15.44
C ASN A 329 9.67 16.83 -15.65
N PHE A 330 10.00 15.90 -14.76
CA PHE A 330 11.21 15.07 -14.81
C PHE A 330 12.53 15.84 -14.95
N GLU A 331 12.60 17.03 -14.32
CA GLU A 331 13.79 17.88 -14.31
C GLU A 331 14.81 17.50 -13.22
N CYS A 332 14.47 16.55 -12.35
CA CYS A 332 15.39 16.00 -11.36
C CYS A 332 16.13 14.78 -11.92
N ASP A 333 17.29 14.46 -11.37
CA ASP A 333 18.07 13.26 -11.72
C ASP A 333 17.57 11.98 -11.05
N THR A 334 16.62 12.10 -10.12
CA THR A 334 15.95 11.00 -9.41
C THR A 334 14.44 11.14 -9.47
N LEU A 335 13.72 10.02 -9.48
CA LEU A 335 12.27 10.01 -9.38
C LEU A 335 11.82 10.57 -8.02
N GLN A 336 10.76 11.37 -8.04
CA GLN A 336 10.09 11.83 -6.82
C GLN A 336 9.43 10.65 -6.08
N MET A 337 9.17 10.80 -4.77
CA MET A 337 8.76 9.71 -3.88
C MET A 337 7.42 9.05 -4.23
N GLN A 338 6.55 9.71 -5.01
CA GLN A 338 5.27 9.14 -5.45
C GLN A 338 5.41 8.10 -6.56
N TRP A 339 6.57 8.03 -7.23
CA TRP A 339 6.80 7.11 -8.33
C TRP A 339 7.27 5.74 -7.83
N ASN A 340 6.71 4.71 -8.42
CA ASN A 340 7.09 3.33 -8.15
C ASN A 340 7.31 2.57 -9.47
N THR A 341 8.15 1.56 -9.40
CA THR A 341 8.27 0.50 -10.39
C THR A 341 7.60 -0.76 -9.86
N ILE A 342 7.22 -1.68 -10.73
CA ILE A 342 6.89 -3.05 -10.35
C ILE A 342 8.21 -3.80 -10.24
N HIS A 343 8.54 -4.34 -9.06
CA HIS A 343 9.85 -4.87 -8.69
C HIS A 343 10.99 -3.83 -8.66
N PRO A 344 12.07 -4.10 -7.90
CA PRO A 344 13.28 -3.28 -7.92
C PRO A 344 13.95 -3.28 -9.30
N PRO A 345 14.40 -2.12 -9.82
CA PRO A 345 15.03 -2.03 -11.12
C PRO A 345 16.50 -2.52 -11.09
N VAL A 346 16.68 -3.83 -10.89
CA VAL A 346 18.00 -4.50 -10.98
C VAL A 346 18.64 -4.40 -12.37
N LYS A 347 17.86 -4.01 -13.38
CA LYS A 347 18.30 -3.60 -14.71
C LYS A 347 17.72 -2.24 -15.00
N GLN A 348 18.43 -1.41 -15.73
CA GLN A 348 17.94 -0.10 -16.10
C GLN A 348 16.70 -0.21 -16.97
N ILE A 349 15.58 0.32 -16.47
CA ILE A 349 14.31 0.40 -17.18
C ILE A 349 13.97 1.83 -17.58
N TYR A 350 14.59 2.83 -16.93
CA TYR A 350 14.39 4.26 -17.23
C TYR A 350 15.68 5.06 -17.05
N SER A 351 15.66 6.31 -17.56
CA SER A 351 16.67 7.33 -17.33
C SER A 351 16.00 8.71 -17.23
N LEU A 352 16.49 9.55 -16.32
CA LEU A 352 16.14 10.97 -16.19
C LEU A 352 17.26 11.88 -16.70
N THR A 353 18.42 11.30 -17.06
CA THR A 353 19.62 12.03 -17.46
C THR A 353 19.96 11.90 -18.93
N ASP A 354 19.55 10.82 -19.62
CA ASP A 354 19.81 10.62 -21.06
C ASP A 354 19.15 11.70 -21.93
N ARG A 355 18.02 12.25 -21.42
CA ARG A 355 17.35 13.40 -21.99
C ARG A 355 16.79 14.23 -20.85
N PHE A 356 17.46 15.31 -20.50
CA PHE A 356 17.05 16.19 -19.41
C PHE A 356 15.62 16.73 -19.60
N GLY A 357 14.82 16.76 -18.54
CA GLY A 357 13.41 17.15 -18.57
C GLY A 357 12.47 16.11 -19.17
N TYR A 358 12.91 14.85 -19.26
CA TYR A 358 12.09 13.73 -19.72
C TYR A 358 12.32 12.49 -18.88
N LEU A 359 11.26 11.74 -18.63
CA LEU A 359 11.39 10.35 -18.25
C LEU A 359 11.55 9.51 -19.53
N ARG A 360 12.75 8.97 -19.75
CA ARG A 360 13.02 7.98 -20.81
C ARG A 360 12.74 6.60 -20.27
N LEU A 361 11.83 5.84 -20.89
CA LEU A 361 11.64 4.42 -20.65
C LEU A 361 12.26 3.61 -21.79
N TYR A 362 13.14 2.67 -21.45
CA TYR A 362 13.74 1.78 -22.44
C TYR A 362 12.77 0.67 -22.82
N THR A 363 12.50 0.52 -24.12
CA THR A 363 11.64 -0.53 -24.64
C THR A 363 12.32 -1.88 -24.47
N ARG A 364 11.74 -2.75 -23.65
CA ARG A 364 12.31 -4.04 -23.26
C ARG A 364 11.32 -5.16 -23.56
N LYS A 365 11.82 -6.41 -23.58
CA LYS A 365 11.05 -7.60 -23.92
C LYS A 365 9.97 -7.98 -22.89
N GLU A 366 10.13 -7.53 -21.66
CA GLU A 366 9.23 -7.81 -20.52
C GLU A 366 7.88 -7.12 -20.74
N VAL A 367 6.80 -7.81 -20.37
CA VAL A 367 5.41 -7.37 -20.54
C VAL A 367 4.68 -7.31 -19.19
N LEU A 368 3.61 -6.51 -19.09
CA LEU A 368 2.86 -6.33 -17.84
C LEU A 368 2.05 -7.56 -17.40
N ASN A 369 1.72 -8.46 -18.31
CA ASN A 369 0.94 -9.66 -18.00
C ASN A 369 1.81 -10.87 -17.60
N GLU A 370 3.00 -10.64 -17.12
CA GLU A 370 3.93 -11.67 -16.63
C GLU A 370 4.61 -11.20 -15.34
N ILE A 371 4.98 -12.17 -14.50
CA ILE A 371 5.78 -11.90 -13.30
C ILE A 371 7.20 -11.54 -13.73
N CYS A 372 7.47 -10.25 -13.85
CA CYS A 372 8.76 -9.73 -14.32
C CYS A 372 8.97 -8.28 -13.87
N LEU A 373 10.10 -7.70 -14.25
CA LEU A 373 10.39 -6.27 -14.15
C LEU A 373 10.02 -5.57 -15.47
N PRO A 374 8.78 -5.10 -15.68
CA PRO A 374 8.40 -4.38 -16.90
C PRO A 374 9.00 -2.98 -16.93
N SER A 375 9.11 -2.39 -18.11
CA SER A 375 9.41 -0.95 -18.24
C SER A 375 8.16 -0.14 -17.93
N PHE A 376 7.87 0.00 -16.65
CA PHE A 376 6.74 0.70 -16.08
C PHE A 376 7.19 1.61 -14.93
N VAL A 377 6.78 2.89 -14.98
CA VAL A 377 6.90 3.86 -13.89
C VAL A 377 5.52 4.45 -13.65
N GLY A 378 4.96 4.23 -12.47
CA GLY A 378 3.60 4.61 -12.15
C GLY A 378 3.44 5.17 -10.75
N ARG A 379 2.29 5.76 -10.50
CA ARG A 379 1.88 6.27 -9.19
C ARG A 379 0.49 5.74 -8.82
N ARG A 380 0.19 5.74 -7.53
CA ARG A 380 -1.11 5.30 -7.01
C ARG A 380 -2.25 6.15 -7.53
N GLN A 381 -3.35 5.54 -7.96
CA GLN A 381 -4.63 6.22 -8.07
C GLN A 381 -5.10 6.60 -6.66
N ARG A 382 -5.39 7.88 -6.42
CA ARG A 382 -5.74 8.43 -5.09
C ARG A 382 -7.17 8.95 -4.99
N HIS A 383 -7.81 9.16 -6.13
CA HIS A 383 -9.14 9.78 -6.22
C HIS A 383 -10.06 8.91 -7.10
N LYS A 384 -11.35 8.92 -6.79
CA LYS A 384 -12.38 8.26 -7.59
C LYS A 384 -12.69 9.04 -8.87
N VAL A 385 -12.60 10.37 -8.78
CA VAL A 385 -12.72 11.30 -9.90
C VAL A 385 -11.34 11.92 -10.11
N PHE A 386 -10.79 11.78 -11.30
CA PHE A 386 -9.45 12.28 -11.62
C PHE A 386 -9.24 12.50 -13.11
N LEU A 387 -8.22 13.29 -13.42
CA LEU A 387 -7.67 13.49 -14.74
C LEU A 387 -6.17 13.24 -14.74
N VAL A 388 -5.72 12.34 -15.59
CA VAL A 388 -4.29 12.14 -15.89
C VAL A 388 -4.01 12.62 -17.31
N LYS A 389 -2.88 13.30 -17.50
CA LYS A 389 -2.34 13.67 -18.81
C LYS A 389 -0.83 13.47 -18.84
N THR A 390 -0.30 13.15 -20.02
CA THR A 390 1.14 13.12 -20.31
C THR A 390 1.39 13.42 -21.79
N ALA A 391 2.59 13.92 -22.09
CA ALA A 391 3.08 14.11 -23.44
C ALA A 391 4.18 13.09 -23.74
N MET A 392 3.98 12.25 -24.74
CA MET A 392 4.87 11.15 -25.12
C MET A 392 5.47 11.38 -26.51
N GLU A 393 6.78 11.16 -26.63
CA GLU A 393 7.50 11.04 -27.90
C GLU A 393 7.95 9.57 -28.07
N PHE A 394 7.35 8.90 -29.05
CA PHE A 394 7.68 7.50 -29.36
C PHE A 394 7.46 7.23 -30.84
N THR A 395 8.45 6.56 -31.45
CA THR A 395 8.33 6.08 -32.84
C THR A 395 8.64 4.59 -32.86
N PRO A 396 7.62 3.71 -32.96
CA PRO A 396 7.85 2.28 -33.03
C PRO A 396 8.60 1.91 -34.31
N SER A 397 9.67 1.14 -34.19
CA SER A 397 10.51 0.68 -35.30
C SER A 397 10.01 -0.62 -35.92
N ASN A 398 9.20 -1.38 -35.17
CA ASN A 398 8.60 -2.64 -35.60
C ASN A 398 7.26 -2.89 -34.87
N GLU A 399 6.52 -3.90 -35.32
CA GLU A 399 5.15 -4.20 -34.84
C GLU A 399 5.10 -4.76 -33.40
N ASN A 400 6.24 -5.14 -32.82
CA ASN A 400 6.30 -5.64 -31.45
C ASN A 400 6.46 -4.51 -30.42
N GLU A 401 6.88 -3.32 -30.85
CA GLU A 401 7.14 -2.19 -29.96
C GLU A 401 5.86 -1.42 -29.66
N GLU A 402 5.65 -1.16 -28.38
CA GLU A 402 4.50 -0.41 -27.88
C GLU A 402 4.92 0.53 -26.74
N ALA A 403 4.30 1.71 -26.64
CA ALA A 403 4.48 2.65 -25.53
C ALA A 403 3.22 3.48 -25.28
N GLY A 404 2.99 3.85 -24.02
CA GLY A 404 1.83 4.69 -23.66
C GLY A 404 1.54 4.72 -22.16
N ILE A 405 0.26 4.72 -21.81
CA ILE A 405 -0.23 4.71 -20.42
C ILE A 405 -0.80 3.34 -20.08
N ALA A 406 -0.51 2.88 -18.86
CA ALA A 406 -1.11 1.69 -18.27
C ALA A 406 -1.85 2.05 -16.96
N LEU A 407 -3.02 1.43 -16.77
CA LEU A 407 -3.74 1.37 -15.50
C LEU A 407 -3.63 -0.06 -15.01
N VAL A 408 -2.88 -0.27 -13.93
CA VAL A 408 -2.48 -1.60 -13.46
C VAL A 408 -3.05 -1.85 -12.08
N GLN A 409 -3.82 -2.91 -11.93
CA GLN A 409 -4.19 -3.44 -10.63
C GLN A 409 -3.31 -4.65 -10.30
N ASP A 410 -3.15 -5.57 -11.27
CA ASP A 410 -2.13 -6.63 -11.25
C ASP A 410 -1.75 -7.08 -12.68
N ASP A 411 -0.88 -8.09 -12.79
CA ASP A 411 -0.44 -8.67 -14.06
C ASP A 411 -1.59 -9.27 -14.90
N ARG A 412 -2.67 -9.73 -14.27
CA ARG A 412 -3.83 -10.34 -14.94
C ARG A 412 -4.97 -9.36 -15.21
N PHE A 413 -4.97 -8.18 -14.58
CA PHE A 413 -6.05 -7.18 -14.66
C PHE A 413 -5.48 -5.78 -14.83
N HIS A 414 -5.47 -5.29 -16.06
CA HIS A 414 -4.98 -3.94 -16.39
C HIS A 414 -5.60 -3.42 -17.70
N TYR A 415 -5.55 -2.11 -17.88
CA TYR A 415 -5.86 -1.42 -19.13
C TYR A 415 -4.58 -0.81 -19.70
N LEU A 416 -4.47 -0.83 -21.03
CA LEU A 416 -3.39 -0.17 -21.78
C LEU A 416 -3.97 0.78 -22.82
N MET A 417 -3.36 1.95 -22.96
CA MET A 417 -3.50 2.85 -24.10
C MET A 417 -2.11 3.04 -24.69
N ILE A 418 -1.82 2.38 -25.83
CA ILE A 418 -0.46 2.27 -26.37
C ILE A 418 -0.40 2.64 -27.84
N LEU A 419 0.70 3.30 -28.24
CA LEU A 419 1.09 3.56 -29.62
C LEU A 419 1.96 2.41 -30.12
N THR A 420 1.65 1.87 -31.29
CA THR A 420 2.38 0.75 -31.92
C THR A 420 2.38 0.85 -33.42
N LEU A 421 3.17 0.01 -34.10
CA LEU A 421 3.18 -0.14 -35.56
C LEU A 421 2.30 -1.33 -35.97
N LYS A 422 1.52 -1.20 -37.03
CA LYS A 422 0.72 -2.26 -37.66
C LYS A 422 0.65 -2.02 -39.15
N ASN A 423 1.07 -2.99 -39.98
CA ASN A 423 1.10 -2.87 -41.43
C ASN A 423 1.80 -1.59 -41.92
N ARG A 424 2.95 -1.23 -41.32
CA ARG A 424 3.73 -0.02 -41.60
C ARG A 424 3.02 1.30 -41.30
N LYS A 425 1.94 1.30 -40.53
CA LYS A 425 1.22 2.46 -40.07
C LYS A 425 1.21 2.50 -38.53
N THR A 426 1.22 3.68 -37.99
CA THR A 426 1.16 3.88 -36.57
C THR A 426 -0.28 3.91 -36.06
N PHE A 427 -0.59 3.12 -35.04
CA PHE A 427 -1.89 3.03 -34.42
C PHE A 427 -1.81 3.31 -32.92
N LEU A 428 -2.77 4.06 -32.41
CA LEU A 428 -3.07 4.13 -30.98
C LEU A 428 -4.15 3.09 -30.69
N GLN A 429 -3.87 2.20 -29.74
CA GLN A 429 -4.74 1.08 -29.40
C GLN A 429 -5.07 1.09 -27.92
N ALA A 430 -6.32 0.75 -27.57
CA ALA A 430 -6.76 0.50 -26.22
C ALA A 430 -6.96 -1.01 -26.01
N TYR A 431 -6.37 -1.54 -24.94
CA TYR A 431 -6.49 -2.95 -24.56
C TYR A 431 -7.05 -3.10 -23.17
N LYS A 432 -7.73 -4.20 -22.96
CA LYS A 432 -8.08 -4.77 -21.67
C LYS A 432 -7.33 -6.08 -21.49
N THR A 433 -6.73 -6.28 -20.32
CA THR A 433 -6.31 -7.60 -19.85
C THR A 433 -7.24 -8.00 -18.71
N GLU A 434 -7.85 -9.15 -18.82
CA GLU A 434 -8.77 -9.75 -17.86
C GLU A 434 -8.44 -11.22 -17.70
N ASN A 435 -8.15 -11.67 -16.48
CA ASN A 435 -7.63 -13.02 -16.19
C ASN A 435 -6.41 -13.38 -17.06
N GLY A 436 -5.51 -12.41 -17.31
CA GLY A 436 -4.31 -12.58 -18.14
C GLY A 436 -4.55 -12.56 -19.67
N ILE A 437 -5.79 -12.45 -20.12
CA ILE A 437 -6.14 -12.45 -21.54
C ILE A 437 -6.23 -11.00 -22.06
N LYS A 438 -5.27 -10.61 -22.92
CA LYS A 438 -5.20 -9.29 -23.58
C LYS A 438 -6.20 -9.23 -24.75
N SER A 439 -7.08 -8.23 -24.78
CA SER A 439 -8.10 -8.02 -25.80
C SER A 439 -8.11 -6.57 -26.31
N LEU A 440 -8.08 -6.38 -27.63
CA LEU A 440 -8.21 -5.07 -28.25
C LEU A 440 -9.65 -4.55 -28.11
N LEU A 441 -9.80 -3.32 -27.66
CA LEU A 441 -11.09 -2.66 -27.44
C LEU A 441 -11.37 -1.56 -28.47
N ALA A 442 -10.33 -0.81 -28.83
CA ALA A 442 -10.41 0.27 -29.83
C ALA A 442 -9.06 0.51 -30.48
N GLU A 443 -9.04 0.96 -31.71
CA GLU A 443 -7.84 1.44 -32.40
C GLU A 443 -8.14 2.61 -33.32
N THR A 444 -7.13 3.49 -33.50
CA THR A 444 -7.18 4.59 -34.48
C THR A 444 -5.81 4.79 -35.12
N GLU A 445 -5.76 5.10 -36.42
CA GLU A 445 -4.51 5.42 -37.13
C GLU A 445 -4.02 6.81 -36.71
N ILE A 446 -2.77 6.92 -36.30
CA ILE A 446 -2.09 8.17 -35.96
C ILE A 446 -1.14 8.56 -37.09
N LYS A 447 -1.34 9.78 -37.64
CA LYS A 447 -0.56 10.26 -38.79
C LYS A 447 0.44 11.33 -38.34
N ASP A 448 1.68 11.21 -38.83
CA ASP A 448 2.76 12.21 -38.78
C ASP A 448 2.95 12.95 -37.44
N VAL A 449 3.03 12.18 -36.35
CA VAL A 449 3.17 12.75 -35.01
C VAL A 449 4.50 12.40 -34.39
N LYS A 450 5.27 13.43 -34.06
CA LYS A 450 6.47 13.29 -33.23
C LYS A 450 6.13 13.20 -31.74
N ARG A 451 5.06 13.92 -31.30
CA ARG A 451 4.60 14.00 -29.92
C ARG A 451 3.10 13.74 -29.86
N LEU A 452 2.67 12.84 -29.01
CA LEU A 452 1.26 12.53 -28.78
C LEU A 452 0.90 12.82 -27.31
N TYR A 453 -0.21 13.49 -27.11
CA TYR A 453 -0.77 13.73 -25.77
C TYR A 453 -1.76 12.63 -25.45
N LEU A 454 -1.58 12.00 -24.30
CA LEU A 454 -2.42 10.92 -23.80
C LEU A 454 -3.14 11.36 -22.53
N SER A 455 -4.41 11.00 -22.37
CA SER A 455 -5.18 11.35 -21.18
C SER A 455 -6.10 10.22 -20.73
N VAL A 456 -6.22 10.08 -19.42
CA VAL A 456 -7.16 9.17 -18.75
C VAL A 456 -8.03 9.98 -17.82
N GLN A 457 -9.35 9.83 -17.93
CA GLN A 457 -10.32 10.38 -16.99
C GLN A 457 -10.98 9.25 -16.22
N GLY A 458 -11.02 9.37 -14.90
CA GLY A 458 -11.78 8.50 -14.00
C GLY A 458 -13.02 9.23 -13.48
N ASN A 459 -14.16 8.53 -13.41
CA ASN A 459 -15.42 9.05 -12.87
C ASN A 459 -16.07 8.10 -11.88
N THR A 460 -15.30 7.47 -11.02
CA THR A 460 -15.71 6.47 -10.03
C THR A 460 -15.94 5.09 -10.62
N ILE A 461 -16.85 4.94 -11.59
CA ILE A 461 -17.28 3.65 -12.15
C ILE A 461 -16.68 3.33 -13.52
N ASN A 462 -16.13 4.33 -14.21
CA ASN A 462 -15.55 4.18 -15.53
C ASN A 462 -14.21 4.90 -15.66
N TYR A 463 -13.42 4.43 -16.64
CA TYR A 463 -12.29 5.15 -17.22
C TYR A 463 -12.56 5.48 -18.67
N ASP A 464 -12.17 6.67 -19.08
CA ASP A 464 -12.24 7.14 -20.46
C ASP A 464 -10.82 7.47 -20.95
N PHE A 465 -10.46 7.00 -22.15
CA PHE A 465 -9.17 7.24 -22.76
C PHE A 465 -9.31 8.25 -23.89
N TYR A 466 -8.41 9.25 -23.85
CA TYR A 466 -8.33 10.30 -24.86
C TYR A 466 -6.90 10.44 -25.36
N TYR A 467 -6.76 10.96 -26.58
CA TYR A 467 -5.49 11.36 -27.16
C TYR A 467 -5.62 12.72 -27.86
N GLY A 468 -4.52 13.40 -28.10
CA GLY A 468 -4.50 14.67 -28.80
C GLY A 468 -3.18 14.94 -29.50
N TYR A 469 -3.23 15.81 -30.51
CA TYR A 469 -2.06 16.36 -31.19
C TYR A 469 -1.57 17.64 -30.50
N THR A 470 -2.39 18.18 -29.62
CA THR A 470 -2.12 19.25 -28.68
C THR A 470 -2.71 18.85 -27.31
N ASP A 471 -2.27 19.52 -26.24
CA ASP A 471 -2.78 19.27 -24.88
C ASP A 471 -4.19 19.86 -24.63
N GLN A 472 -4.66 20.77 -25.49
CA GLN A 472 -5.98 21.41 -25.40
C GLN A 472 -7.08 20.63 -26.12
N GLU A 473 -6.76 19.99 -27.25
CA GLU A 473 -7.74 19.30 -28.08
C GLU A 473 -7.60 17.78 -27.94
N MET A 474 -8.41 17.20 -27.04
CA MET A 474 -8.40 15.78 -26.74
C MET A 474 -9.55 15.06 -27.45
N ILE A 475 -9.21 14.03 -28.21
CA ILE A 475 -10.11 13.18 -28.99
C ILE A 475 -10.36 11.89 -28.20
N PRO A 476 -11.60 11.44 -28.01
CA PRO A 476 -11.85 10.17 -27.34
C PRO A 476 -11.39 8.98 -28.21
N LEU A 477 -10.56 8.11 -27.61
CA LEU A 477 -10.23 6.81 -28.17
C LEU A 477 -11.32 5.78 -27.80
N ILE A 478 -11.66 5.74 -26.50
CA ILE A 478 -12.73 4.88 -25.97
C ILE A 478 -13.25 5.48 -24.65
N ARG A 479 -14.55 5.30 -24.39
CA ARG A 479 -15.21 5.72 -23.16
C ARG A 479 -15.92 4.55 -22.48
N GLY A 480 -16.14 4.67 -21.17
CA GLY A 480 -16.93 3.72 -20.39
C GLY A 480 -16.22 2.41 -20.10
N LEU A 481 -14.87 2.41 -20.04
CA LEU A 481 -14.12 1.26 -19.54
C LEU A 481 -14.45 1.04 -18.06
N LYS A 482 -14.92 -0.14 -17.70
CA LYS A 482 -15.39 -0.42 -16.34
C LYS A 482 -14.24 -0.32 -15.31
N ALA A 483 -14.34 0.62 -14.39
CA ALA A 483 -13.37 0.74 -13.29
C ALA A 483 -13.35 -0.52 -12.39
N SER A 484 -14.47 -1.23 -12.28
CA SER A 484 -14.60 -2.46 -11.51
C SER A 484 -13.65 -3.58 -11.96
N LEU A 485 -13.18 -3.59 -13.22
CA LEU A 485 -12.15 -4.53 -13.67
C LEU A 485 -10.87 -4.43 -12.80
N LEU A 486 -10.54 -3.23 -12.35
CA LEU A 486 -9.36 -2.95 -11.53
C LEU A 486 -9.67 -2.91 -10.03
N SER A 487 -10.73 -3.58 -9.61
CA SER A 487 -11.13 -3.71 -8.20
C SER A 487 -10.58 -4.99 -7.60
N SER A 488 -10.03 -4.91 -6.39
CA SER A 488 -9.58 -6.07 -5.62
C SER A 488 -10.68 -7.12 -5.38
N VAL A 489 -11.96 -6.73 -5.45
CA VAL A 489 -13.11 -7.66 -5.39
C VAL A 489 -13.17 -8.58 -6.62
N VAL A 490 -12.69 -8.12 -7.78
CA VAL A 490 -12.73 -8.88 -9.05
C VAL A 490 -11.57 -9.84 -9.16
N ASN A 491 -10.36 -9.38 -8.86
CA ASN A 491 -9.15 -10.20 -9.01
C ASN A 491 -8.75 -10.95 -7.73
N ASN A 492 -9.45 -10.69 -6.62
CA ASN A 492 -9.13 -11.26 -5.30
C ASN A 492 -7.70 -10.93 -4.84
N GLY A 493 -7.16 -9.77 -5.26
CA GLY A 493 -5.83 -9.27 -4.92
C GLY A 493 -5.85 -8.29 -3.76
N PHE A 494 -4.66 -7.88 -3.33
CA PHE A 494 -4.47 -6.98 -2.17
C PHE A 494 -4.07 -5.57 -2.55
N THR A 495 -3.73 -5.31 -3.83
CA THR A 495 -3.21 -4.02 -4.31
C THR A 495 -4.33 -3.10 -4.81
N GLY A 496 -4.03 -1.80 -4.89
CA GLY A 496 -4.85 -0.79 -5.54
C GLY A 496 -4.33 -0.48 -6.95
N THR A 497 -5.09 0.31 -7.70
CA THR A 497 -4.74 0.71 -9.06
C THR A 497 -3.56 1.67 -9.08
N TYR A 498 -2.58 1.39 -9.94
CA TYR A 498 -1.52 2.32 -10.34
C TYR A 498 -1.77 2.83 -11.75
N ILE A 499 -1.41 4.09 -11.99
CA ILE A 499 -1.48 4.74 -13.31
C ILE A 499 -0.08 5.21 -13.65
N GLY A 500 0.43 4.81 -14.83
CA GLY A 500 1.81 5.14 -15.19
C GLY A 500 2.14 5.02 -16.66
N MET A 501 3.37 5.32 -16.95
CA MET A 501 3.99 5.25 -18.26
C MET A 501 4.57 3.84 -18.48
N TYR A 502 4.41 3.32 -19.68
CA TYR A 502 4.77 1.95 -20.02
C TYR A 502 5.35 1.84 -21.42
N THR A 503 6.30 0.95 -21.61
CA THR A 503 6.78 0.53 -22.93
C THR A 503 7.22 -0.94 -22.93
N SER A 504 7.04 -1.63 -24.05
CA SER A 504 7.51 -3.01 -24.27
C SER A 504 7.82 -3.29 -25.72
N SER A 505 8.62 -4.30 -25.96
CA SER A 505 8.84 -4.90 -27.29
C SER A 505 8.30 -6.34 -27.36
N ASN A 506 7.37 -6.71 -26.49
CA ASN A 506 6.60 -7.94 -26.55
C ASN A 506 7.48 -9.16 -26.87
N HIS A 507 8.36 -9.53 -25.93
CA HIS A 507 9.30 -10.67 -25.98
C HIS A 507 10.45 -10.56 -27.01
N GLN A 508 10.50 -9.49 -27.81
CA GLN A 508 11.59 -9.26 -28.77
C GLN A 508 12.67 -8.34 -28.18
N SER A 509 13.88 -8.42 -28.71
CA SER A 509 14.94 -7.48 -28.37
C SER A 509 14.68 -6.13 -29.05
N SER A 510 14.84 -5.04 -28.30
CA SER A 510 14.77 -3.67 -28.81
C SER A 510 15.85 -2.81 -28.20
N THR A 511 16.28 -1.78 -28.92
CA THR A 511 17.11 -0.67 -28.45
C THR A 511 16.35 0.65 -28.46
N ASN A 512 15.04 0.60 -28.72
CA ASN A 512 14.17 1.75 -28.75
C ASN A 512 13.82 2.24 -27.33
N HIS A 513 13.22 3.43 -27.24
CA HIS A 513 12.78 4.04 -25.99
C HIS A 513 11.56 4.93 -26.26
N ALA A 514 10.79 5.18 -25.23
CA ALA A 514 9.76 6.20 -25.19
C ALA A 514 10.17 7.32 -24.22
N ASP A 515 10.03 8.57 -24.66
CA ASP A 515 10.33 9.75 -23.86
C ASP A 515 9.01 10.43 -23.42
N PHE A 516 8.82 10.61 -22.12
CA PHE A 516 7.69 11.30 -21.53
C PHE A 516 8.17 12.64 -20.98
N ASP A 517 7.63 13.74 -21.52
CA ASP A 517 8.04 15.12 -21.19
C ASP A 517 7.59 15.52 -19.79
N TRP A 518 6.34 15.20 -19.47
CA TRP A 518 5.74 15.48 -18.17
C TRP A 518 4.60 14.50 -17.89
N PHE A 519 4.21 14.43 -16.62
CA PHE A 519 3.04 13.69 -16.18
C PHE A 519 2.24 14.56 -15.19
N ASN A 520 0.95 14.74 -15.45
CA ASN A 520 0.04 15.49 -14.59
C ASN A 520 -1.06 14.57 -14.07
N TYR A 521 -1.38 14.70 -12.78
CA TYR A 521 -2.44 13.97 -12.10
C TYR A 521 -3.26 14.94 -11.25
N GLN A 522 -4.50 15.20 -11.59
CA GLN A 522 -5.44 16.02 -10.86
C GLN A 522 -6.58 15.15 -10.34
N GLY A 523 -6.93 15.26 -9.06
CA GLY A 523 -8.01 14.51 -8.43
C GLY A 523 -8.96 15.41 -7.65
N GLU A 524 -10.24 14.95 -7.55
CA GLU A 524 -11.32 15.60 -6.82
C GLU A 524 -11.78 14.75 -5.62
#